data_a8d00bf18e8feecad5bb5f011142a239
#
_entry.id   a8d00bf18e8feecad5bb5f011142a239
#
_cell.length_a   1.000
_cell.length_b   1.000
_cell.length_c   1.000
_cell.angle_alpha   90.00
_cell.angle_beta   90.00
_cell.angle_gamma   90.00
#
_symmetry.space_group_name_H-M   'P 1'
#
loop_
_entity.id
_entity.type
_entity.pdbx_description
1 polymer ?
#
loop_
_entity_poly.entity_id
_entity_poly.type
_entity_poly.pdbx_seq_one_letter_code
_entity_poly.pdbx_strand_id
1 'polypeptide(L)'
;MSKSRFKKLAAAGAGVAVAATALIGANASPAFAAYDIKVGLTPINSVGAYQYAIDSGMFRKNGINVTQTIPFPAPPPSIAALASGAVDFTYAPSIAIINAYANAGMALKVIAPADGYDMASLIKSKTNPAVAAGLDDTGVCVSPTSGINSWKDLTGKTVAVPARKTQGEVTIANAVKKDGGNAASINWVTLGFPQMVDAVKSGKVDAAFVVSPFTSDCTTAGQKILGYPGVAFFTNELAIGLWVTTADYAAKNPATVLAFQKSIAQANAFAMASKANMRKVILASTKLTGSTPAEALAANSPVYPKTVTKIDLQNPASKMLALGYLTKPLDTAGLLYTQYRGR
;
A
#
# COMPACT_ATOMS: atom_id res chain seq x y z
N MET A 1 -7.62 21.70 -87.24
CA MET A 1 -8.08 20.72 -88.27
C MET A 1 -8.35 19.48 -87.54
N SER A 2 -9.44 18.91 -87.49
CA SER A 2 -10.57 18.42 -88.21
C SER A 2 -11.17 17.33 -87.28
N LYS A 3 -12.40 17.54 -86.83
CA LYS A 3 -13.62 16.79 -87.15
C LYS A 3 -13.47 15.27 -87.08
N SER A 4 -14.34 14.46 -86.57
CA SER A 4 -15.77 14.52 -86.35
C SER A 4 -16.30 13.12 -86.01
N ARG A 5 -17.39 13.11 -85.26
CA ARG A 5 -18.63 12.34 -85.47
C ARG A 5 -18.77 10.88 -84.96
N PHE A 6 -19.65 10.75 -83.97
CA PHE A 6 -20.97 10.05 -83.99
C PHE A 6 -21.04 8.55 -84.32
N LYS A 7 -21.57 7.69 -83.53
CA LYS A 7 -23.00 7.35 -83.39
C LYS A 7 -23.18 6.14 -82.46
N LYS A 8 -24.14 6.29 -81.54
CA LYS A 8 -25.17 5.44 -81.04
C LYS A 8 -25.22 3.96 -81.49
N LEU A 9 -25.45 3.03 -80.57
CA LEU A 9 -26.74 2.34 -80.38
C LEU A 9 -26.72 1.40 -79.17
N ALA A 10 -27.89 1.33 -78.51
CA ALA A 10 -28.27 0.60 -77.35
C ALA A 10 -28.38 -0.91 -77.57
N ALA A 11 -28.30 -1.68 -76.50
CA ALA A 11 -29.25 -2.76 -76.25
C ALA A 11 -29.02 -3.35 -74.81
N ALA A 12 -30.11 -3.63 -74.20
CA ALA A 12 -30.35 -4.10 -72.84
C ALA A 12 -29.73 -5.47 -72.57
N GLY A 13 -29.32 -5.64 -71.29
CA GLY A 13 -29.03 -6.92 -70.72
C GLY A 13 -29.13 -6.81 -69.19
N ALA A 14 -30.28 -7.22 -68.64
CA ALA A 14 -30.49 -7.27 -67.22
C ALA A 14 -29.67 -8.41 -66.60
N GLY A 15 -28.67 -8.02 -65.79
CA GLY A 15 -27.93 -8.93 -64.93
C GLY A 15 -28.12 -8.52 -63.48
N VAL A 16 -28.96 -9.27 -62.75
CA VAL A 16 -29.12 -9.12 -61.28
C VAL A 16 -27.84 -9.58 -60.64
N ALA A 17 -26.98 -8.65 -60.23
CA ALA A 17 -25.87 -8.92 -59.33
C ALA A 17 -26.39 -8.80 -57.90
N VAL A 18 -26.59 -9.94 -57.23
CA VAL A 18 -26.80 -10.03 -55.80
C VAL A 18 -25.49 -9.70 -55.10
N ALA A 19 -25.35 -8.46 -54.66
CA ALA A 19 -24.24 -8.06 -53.77
C ALA A 19 -24.52 -8.65 -52.38
N ALA A 20 -23.85 -9.76 -52.09
CA ALA A 20 -23.76 -10.26 -50.72
C ALA A 20 -22.87 -9.28 -49.91
N THR A 21 -23.49 -8.31 -49.27
CA THR A 21 -22.85 -7.52 -48.21
C THR A 21 -22.63 -8.43 -47.04
N ALA A 22 -21.42 -8.99 -46.90
CA ALA A 22 -20.94 -9.60 -45.68
C ALA A 22 -20.90 -8.49 -44.62
N LEU A 23 -21.91 -8.45 -43.78
CA LEU A 23 -21.87 -7.78 -42.47
C LEU A 23 -20.84 -8.51 -41.61
N ILE A 24 -19.58 -8.07 -41.70
CA ILE A 24 -18.59 -8.33 -40.68
C ILE A 24 -19.09 -7.53 -39.46
N GLY A 25 -19.90 -8.18 -38.64
CA GLY A 25 -20.26 -7.68 -37.34
C GLY A 25 -18.98 -7.59 -36.50
N ALA A 26 -18.37 -6.41 -36.55
CA ALA A 26 -17.40 -6.05 -35.54
C ALA A 26 -18.15 -6.08 -34.19
N ASN A 27 -18.03 -7.16 -33.44
CA ASN A 27 -18.30 -7.17 -32.02
C ASN A 27 -17.29 -6.23 -31.35
N ALA A 28 -17.44 -4.93 -31.57
CA ALA A 28 -16.85 -3.92 -30.75
C ALA A 28 -17.57 -4.06 -29.39
N SER A 29 -16.96 -4.83 -28.48
CA SER A 29 -17.32 -4.72 -27.07
C SER A 29 -17.39 -3.23 -26.75
N PRO A 30 -18.46 -2.74 -26.13
CA PRO A 30 -18.53 -1.32 -25.76
C PRO A 30 -17.25 -1.01 -24.98
N ALA A 31 -16.46 -0.09 -25.49
CA ALA A 31 -15.33 0.44 -24.75
C ALA A 31 -15.94 1.15 -23.55
N PHE A 32 -15.99 0.45 -22.40
CA PHE A 32 -16.32 1.10 -21.14
C PHE A 32 -15.34 2.25 -20.98
N ALA A 33 -15.86 3.47 -20.85
CA ALA A 33 -15.05 4.61 -20.53
C ALA A 33 -14.23 4.28 -19.27
N ALA A 34 -12.91 4.24 -19.40
CA ALA A 34 -12.06 3.93 -18.28
C ALA A 34 -12.10 5.11 -17.29
N TYR A 35 -12.21 4.81 -16.01
CA TYR A 35 -12.09 5.82 -14.97
C TYR A 35 -10.61 6.21 -14.80
N ASP A 36 -10.27 7.43 -15.14
CA ASP A 36 -8.94 7.98 -14.91
C ASP A 36 -8.74 8.26 -13.43
N ILE A 37 -7.66 7.74 -12.87
CA ILE A 37 -7.32 7.94 -11.45
C ILE A 37 -5.86 8.27 -11.25
N LYS A 38 -5.59 8.98 -10.15
CA LYS A 38 -4.26 9.25 -9.61
C LYS A 38 -4.12 8.57 -8.26
N VAL A 39 -2.99 7.91 -8.03
CA VAL A 39 -2.78 7.13 -6.80
C VAL A 39 -1.51 7.60 -6.08
N GLY A 40 -1.66 7.91 -4.79
CA GLY A 40 -0.55 8.23 -3.89
C GLY A 40 -0.08 6.98 -3.15
N LEU A 41 1.22 6.86 -2.88
CA LEU A 41 1.75 5.78 -2.05
C LEU A 41 3.14 6.11 -1.48
N THR A 42 3.55 5.37 -0.46
CA THR A 42 4.95 5.32 -0.02
C THR A 42 5.63 4.17 -0.75
N PRO A 43 6.81 4.40 -1.39
CA PRO A 43 7.52 3.36 -2.13
C PRO A 43 8.15 2.31 -1.20
N ILE A 44 7.44 1.20 -1.00
CA ILE A 44 7.82 0.07 -0.15
C ILE A 44 7.36 -1.25 -0.78
N ASN A 45 7.88 -2.40 -0.34
CA ASN A 45 7.52 -3.70 -0.93
C ASN A 45 6.02 -4.03 -0.78
N SER A 46 5.37 -3.54 0.27
CA SER A 46 3.95 -3.77 0.55
C SER A 46 3.01 -3.30 -0.57
N VAL A 47 3.41 -2.30 -1.38
CA VAL A 47 2.61 -1.84 -2.52
C VAL A 47 2.88 -2.60 -3.83
N GLY A 48 3.62 -3.69 -3.77
CA GLY A 48 3.97 -4.51 -4.94
C GLY A 48 2.75 -5.08 -5.67
N ALA A 49 1.70 -5.48 -4.94
CA ALA A 49 0.47 -5.99 -5.56
C ALA A 49 -0.23 -4.92 -6.42
N TYR A 50 -0.22 -3.65 -5.98
CA TYR A 50 -0.71 -2.54 -6.77
C TYR A 50 0.09 -2.36 -8.06
N GLN A 51 1.43 -2.34 -7.98
CA GLN A 51 2.26 -2.21 -9.17
C GLN A 51 2.07 -3.40 -10.12
N TYR A 52 1.97 -4.61 -9.58
CA TYR A 52 1.68 -5.79 -10.37
C TYR A 52 0.31 -5.70 -11.09
N ALA A 53 -0.71 -5.14 -10.40
CA ALA A 53 -2.03 -4.92 -11.02
C ALA A 53 -1.98 -3.95 -12.21
N ILE A 54 -1.10 -2.94 -12.16
CA ILE A 54 -0.83 -2.05 -13.30
C ILE A 54 -0.16 -2.84 -14.43
N ASP A 55 0.96 -3.50 -14.14
CA ASP A 55 1.80 -4.20 -15.11
C ASP A 55 1.05 -5.33 -15.84
N SER A 56 0.21 -6.06 -15.12
CA SER A 56 -0.61 -7.17 -15.66
C SER A 56 -1.90 -6.70 -16.35
N GLY A 57 -2.19 -5.41 -16.32
CA GLY A 57 -3.40 -4.82 -16.91
C GLY A 57 -4.69 -5.12 -16.14
N MET A 58 -4.62 -5.53 -14.87
CA MET A 58 -5.81 -5.81 -14.05
C MET A 58 -6.67 -4.56 -13.86
N PHE A 59 -6.08 -3.40 -13.63
CA PHE A 59 -6.79 -2.12 -13.56
C PHE A 59 -7.55 -1.84 -14.84
N ARG A 60 -6.89 -1.92 -16.00
CA ARG A 60 -7.53 -1.69 -17.30
C ARG A 60 -8.67 -2.66 -17.60
N LYS A 61 -8.49 -3.95 -17.27
CA LYS A 61 -9.56 -4.97 -17.41
C LYS A 61 -10.78 -4.68 -16.54
N ASN A 62 -10.61 -3.97 -15.43
CA ASN A 62 -11.69 -3.55 -14.55
C ASN A 62 -12.18 -2.12 -14.84
N GLY A 63 -11.78 -1.50 -15.97
CA GLY A 63 -12.26 -0.19 -16.38
C GLY A 63 -11.55 0.98 -15.69
N ILE A 64 -10.35 0.78 -15.15
CA ILE A 64 -9.53 1.83 -14.54
C ILE A 64 -8.29 2.12 -15.40
N ASN A 65 -8.03 3.39 -15.64
CA ASN A 65 -6.79 3.91 -16.16
C ASN A 65 -6.04 4.65 -15.04
N VAL A 66 -4.94 4.07 -14.55
CA VAL A 66 -4.05 4.76 -13.61
C VAL A 66 -3.19 5.73 -14.39
N THR A 67 -3.53 7.01 -14.35
CA THR A 67 -2.84 8.07 -15.11
C THR A 67 -1.54 8.49 -14.43
N GLN A 68 -1.51 8.45 -13.10
CA GLN A 68 -0.33 8.81 -12.31
C GLN A 68 -0.23 7.96 -11.05
N THR A 69 0.98 7.50 -10.74
CA THR A 69 1.38 6.99 -9.42
C THR A 69 2.36 7.98 -8.82
N ILE A 70 2.00 8.59 -7.68
CA ILE A 70 2.77 9.67 -7.05
C ILE A 70 3.41 9.14 -5.78
N PRO A 71 4.75 9.05 -5.73
CA PRO A 71 5.45 8.62 -4.54
C PRO A 71 5.50 9.73 -3.49
N PHE A 72 5.27 9.36 -2.24
CA PHE A 72 5.41 10.24 -1.07
C PHE A 72 6.40 9.65 -0.08
N PRO A 73 7.20 10.47 0.61
CA PRO A 73 8.21 10.00 1.56
C PRO A 73 7.62 9.38 2.83
N ALA A 74 6.34 9.66 3.12
CA ALA A 74 5.63 9.19 4.30
C ALA A 74 4.10 9.25 4.10
N PRO A 75 3.31 8.53 4.93
CA PRO A 75 1.84 8.52 4.82
C PRO A 75 1.15 9.89 5.02
N PRO A 76 1.54 10.79 5.95
CA PRO A 76 0.82 12.04 6.13
C PRO A 76 0.77 12.94 4.89
N PRO A 77 1.88 13.18 4.14
CA PRO A 77 1.81 13.92 2.88
C PRO A 77 0.89 13.29 1.83
N SER A 78 0.85 11.95 1.74
CA SER A 78 -0.03 11.27 0.78
C SER A 78 -1.51 11.39 1.19
N ILE A 79 -1.82 11.35 2.49
CA ILE A 79 -3.18 11.57 3.01
C ILE A 79 -3.59 13.04 2.80
N ALA A 80 -2.68 14.01 2.95
CA ALA A 80 -2.94 15.41 2.65
C ALA A 80 -3.21 15.63 1.16
N ALA A 81 -2.45 14.97 0.27
CA ALA A 81 -2.68 14.99 -1.18
C ALA A 81 -4.05 14.39 -1.55
N LEU A 82 -4.48 13.35 -0.84
CA LEU A 82 -5.82 12.78 -0.97
C LEU A 82 -6.90 13.79 -0.55
N ALA A 83 -6.74 14.44 0.60
CA ALA A 83 -7.70 15.43 1.10
C ALA A 83 -7.84 16.65 0.20
N SER A 84 -6.76 17.04 -0.50
CA SER A 84 -6.78 18.15 -1.47
C SER A 84 -7.28 17.75 -2.86
N GLY A 85 -7.53 16.47 -3.12
CA GLY A 85 -7.90 15.95 -4.46
C GLY A 85 -6.73 15.86 -5.44
N ALA A 86 -5.49 15.99 -4.99
CA ALA A 86 -4.30 15.79 -5.82
C ALA A 86 -4.13 14.31 -6.22
N VAL A 87 -4.64 13.39 -5.41
CA VAL A 87 -4.79 11.97 -5.70
C VAL A 87 -6.19 11.49 -5.32
N ASP A 88 -6.68 10.43 -5.96
CA ASP A 88 -8.01 9.87 -5.74
C ASP A 88 -7.99 8.73 -4.71
N PHE A 89 -6.89 8.01 -4.67
CA PHE A 89 -6.63 6.91 -3.74
C PHE A 89 -5.23 7.04 -3.17
N THR A 90 -5.04 6.59 -1.94
CA THR A 90 -3.68 6.49 -1.37
C THR A 90 -3.51 5.25 -0.51
N TYR A 91 -2.27 4.76 -0.45
CA TYR A 91 -1.83 3.78 0.54
C TYR A 91 -1.46 4.48 1.84
N ALA A 92 -1.93 3.94 2.97
CA ALA A 92 -1.43 4.33 4.28
C ALA A 92 -1.63 3.21 5.33
N PRO A 93 -0.74 3.08 6.32
CA PRO A 93 -0.97 2.20 7.46
C PRO A 93 -2.16 2.65 8.31
N SER A 94 -2.85 1.68 8.95
CA SER A 94 -4.04 1.91 9.77
C SER A 94 -3.85 3.00 10.83
N ILE A 95 -2.68 3.02 11.50
CA ILE A 95 -2.35 4.02 12.52
C ILE A 95 -2.31 5.45 11.95
N ALA A 96 -1.75 5.64 10.75
CA ALA A 96 -1.72 6.96 10.10
C ALA A 96 -3.13 7.43 9.68
N ILE A 97 -3.96 6.51 9.20
CA ILE A 97 -5.36 6.78 8.83
C ILE A 97 -6.16 7.17 10.07
N ILE A 98 -6.04 6.39 11.16
CA ILE A 98 -6.71 6.68 12.43
C ILE A 98 -6.30 8.05 12.97
N ASN A 99 -4.99 8.38 12.93
CA ASN A 99 -4.49 9.68 13.35
C ASN A 99 -5.08 10.83 12.51
N ALA A 100 -5.10 10.68 11.18
CA ALA A 100 -5.68 11.69 10.28
C ALA A 100 -7.20 11.86 10.50
N TYR A 101 -7.91 10.77 10.68
CA TYR A 101 -9.35 10.79 10.93
C TYR A 101 -9.70 11.40 12.30
N ALA A 102 -9.02 10.95 13.37
CA ALA A 102 -9.36 11.34 14.74
C ALA A 102 -8.82 12.73 15.13
N ASN A 103 -7.57 13.04 14.76
CA ASN A 103 -6.88 14.24 15.23
C ASN A 103 -6.91 15.39 14.21
N ALA A 104 -7.02 15.08 12.89
CA ALA A 104 -7.13 16.09 11.84
C ALA A 104 -8.54 16.22 11.25
N GLY A 105 -9.51 15.42 11.71
CA GLY A 105 -10.91 15.51 11.27
C GLY A 105 -11.13 15.13 9.80
N MET A 106 -10.20 14.39 9.17
CA MET A 106 -10.29 14.06 7.76
C MET A 106 -11.36 12.99 7.51
N ALA A 107 -12.34 13.28 6.66
CA ALA A 107 -13.41 12.34 6.27
C ALA A 107 -12.88 11.28 5.30
N LEU A 108 -12.31 10.20 5.82
CA LEU A 108 -11.67 9.13 5.06
C LEU A 108 -12.54 7.87 5.00
N LYS A 109 -12.35 7.07 3.95
CA LYS A 109 -12.91 5.72 3.78
C LYS A 109 -11.81 4.72 3.43
N VAL A 110 -11.66 3.70 4.26
CA VAL A 110 -10.85 2.51 3.97
C VAL A 110 -11.61 1.62 3.00
N ILE A 111 -11.02 1.36 1.84
CA ILE A 111 -11.70 0.69 0.73
C ILE A 111 -11.15 -0.71 0.45
N ALA A 112 -9.87 -0.99 0.71
CA ALA A 112 -9.27 -2.30 0.46
C ALA A 112 -8.05 -2.53 1.37
N PRO A 113 -7.70 -3.79 1.67
CA PRO A 113 -6.43 -4.11 2.30
C PRO A 113 -5.31 -3.98 1.27
N ALA A 114 -4.14 -3.51 1.73
CA ALA A 114 -2.92 -3.52 0.94
C ALA A 114 -1.97 -4.61 1.41
N ASP A 115 -1.61 -4.62 2.69
CA ASP A 115 -0.74 -5.61 3.29
C ASP A 115 -1.09 -5.85 4.76
N GLY A 116 -0.44 -6.86 5.38
CA GLY A 116 -0.66 -7.17 6.77
C GLY A 116 -0.10 -8.53 7.18
N TYR A 117 -0.85 -9.29 7.96
CA TYR A 117 -0.44 -10.57 8.52
C TYR A 117 -1.43 -11.70 8.21
N ASP A 118 -0.95 -12.95 8.26
CA ASP A 118 -1.81 -14.11 8.46
C ASP A 118 -1.91 -14.45 9.95
N MET A 119 -3.10 -14.89 10.38
CA MET A 119 -3.40 -15.11 11.79
C MET A 119 -2.50 -16.18 12.42
N ALA A 120 -2.23 -17.27 11.71
CA ALA A 120 -1.45 -18.37 12.27
C ALA A 120 0.00 -17.96 12.55
N SER A 121 0.62 -17.24 11.60
CA SER A 121 1.98 -16.70 11.79
C SER A 121 2.00 -15.60 12.84
N LEU A 122 0.99 -14.72 12.88
CA LEU A 122 0.90 -13.66 13.89
C LEU A 122 0.81 -14.23 15.31
N ILE A 123 0.03 -15.28 15.53
CA ILE A 123 -0.04 -15.97 16.83
C ILE A 123 1.33 -16.60 17.17
N LYS A 124 1.93 -17.33 16.25
CA LYS A 124 3.23 -17.99 16.48
C LYS A 124 4.35 -16.99 16.76
N SER A 125 4.32 -15.80 16.13
CA SER A 125 5.32 -14.77 16.33
C SER A 125 5.41 -14.24 17.75
N LYS A 126 4.35 -14.42 18.56
CA LYS A 126 4.33 -13.96 19.97
C LYS A 126 5.29 -14.74 20.87
N THR A 127 5.58 -16.00 20.51
CA THR A 127 6.45 -16.89 21.30
C THR A 127 7.67 -17.39 20.51
N ASN A 128 7.75 -17.10 19.22
CA ASN A 128 8.85 -17.54 18.37
C ASN A 128 9.48 -16.33 17.62
N PRO A 129 10.65 -15.86 18.09
CA PRO A 129 11.35 -14.73 17.47
C PRO A 129 11.72 -14.94 15.99
N ALA A 130 12.01 -16.17 15.57
CA ALA A 130 12.31 -16.46 14.17
C ALA A 130 11.07 -16.31 13.29
N VAL A 131 9.89 -16.65 13.78
CA VAL A 131 8.62 -16.39 13.07
C VAL A 131 8.34 -14.90 13.02
N ALA A 132 8.58 -14.16 14.12
CA ALA A 132 8.43 -12.70 14.14
C ALA A 132 9.36 -12.05 13.09
N ALA A 133 10.62 -12.48 13.06
CA ALA A 133 11.63 -12.01 12.11
C ALA A 133 11.28 -12.30 10.64
N GLY A 134 10.58 -13.41 10.36
CA GLY A 134 10.17 -13.77 9.01
C GLY A 134 8.81 -13.22 8.58
N LEU A 135 8.00 -12.72 9.55
CA LEU A 135 6.64 -12.26 9.29
C LEU A 135 6.56 -10.73 9.14
N ASP A 136 7.20 -9.98 10.05
CA ASP A 136 7.09 -8.53 10.07
C ASP A 136 7.98 -7.91 8.96
N ASP A 137 7.40 -7.13 8.10
CA ASP A 137 8.12 -6.36 7.08
C ASP A 137 8.71 -5.06 7.63
N THR A 138 8.42 -4.74 8.91
CA THR A 138 9.01 -3.61 9.65
C THR A 138 10.07 -4.06 10.63
N GLY A 139 10.99 -3.17 10.97
CA GLY A 139 12.07 -3.43 11.94
C GLY A 139 12.60 -2.16 12.57
N VAL A 140 13.35 -2.30 13.64
CA VAL A 140 14.13 -1.19 14.20
C VAL A 140 15.60 -1.46 14.01
N CYS A 141 16.22 -0.67 13.14
CA CYS A 141 17.63 -0.73 12.81
C CYS A 141 18.45 0.00 13.87
N VAL A 142 19.48 -0.65 14.41
CA VAL A 142 20.42 -0.08 15.40
C VAL A 142 21.85 -0.50 15.08
N SER A 143 22.84 0.27 15.53
CA SER A 143 24.25 -0.15 15.44
C SER A 143 24.52 -1.35 16.36
N PRO A 144 25.28 -2.37 15.91
CA PRO A 144 25.69 -3.50 16.77
C PRO A 144 26.51 -3.07 17.97
N THR A 145 27.17 -1.91 17.90
CA THR A 145 28.02 -1.34 18.98
C THR A 145 27.31 -0.30 19.84
N SER A 146 26.00 -0.03 19.61
CA SER A 146 25.25 1.02 20.30
C SER A 146 24.95 0.70 21.77
N GLY A 147 25.10 -0.55 22.20
CA GLY A 147 24.62 -1.02 23.53
C GLY A 147 23.10 -1.20 23.62
N ILE A 148 22.34 -0.90 22.55
CA ILE A 148 20.89 -1.08 22.50
C ILE A 148 20.59 -2.55 22.20
N ASN A 149 20.02 -3.29 23.17
CA ASN A 149 19.75 -4.73 23.08
C ASN A 149 18.29 -5.09 23.37
N SER A 150 17.53 -4.13 23.91
CA SER A 150 16.11 -4.30 24.24
C SER A 150 15.32 -3.02 23.92
N TRP A 151 14.01 -3.10 23.92
CA TRP A 151 13.18 -1.93 23.64
C TRP A 151 13.33 -0.82 24.68
N LYS A 152 13.49 -1.15 25.97
CA LYS A 152 13.68 -0.17 27.05
C LYS A 152 14.96 0.65 26.88
N ASP A 153 15.97 0.11 26.19
CA ASP A 153 17.23 0.81 25.93
C ASP A 153 17.08 2.00 24.98
N LEU A 154 15.91 2.09 24.30
CA LEU A 154 15.56 3.27 23.48
C LEU A 154 15.11 4.48 24.32
N THR A 155 14.93 4.34 25.63
CA THR A 155 14.63 5.45 26.55
C THR A 155 15.74 6.52 26.48
N GLY A 156 15.36 7.78 26.17
CA GLY A 156 16.30 8.90 26.01
C GLY A 156 17.12 8.90 24.72
N LYS A 157 16.92 7.93 23.83
CA LYS A 157 17.64 7.81 22.55
C LYS A 157 16.97 8.65 21.46
N THR A 158 17.77 8.96 20.42
CA THR A 158 17.27 9.60 19.19
C THR A 158 16.83 8.51 18.21
N VAL A 159 15.53 8.48 17.89
CA VAL A 159 14.94 7.47 17.01
C VAL A 159 14.31 8.10 15.78
N ALA A 160 14.75 7.67 14.60
CA ALA A 160 14.21 8.14 13.33
C ALA A 160 12.94 7.36 12.95
N VAL A 161 11.93 8.09 12.49
CA VAL A 161 10.68 7.57 11.94
C VAL A 161 10.30 8.34 10.67
N PRO A 162 9.53 7.76 9.72
CA PRO A 162 9.17 8.48 8.49
C PRO A 162 8.21 9.65 8.75
N ALA A 163 7.42 9.58 9.80
CA ALA A 163 6.55 10.65 10.27
C ALA A 163 6.15 10.43 11.73
N ARG A 164 5.86 11.53 12.43
CA ARG A 164 5.40 11.52 13.81
C ARG A 164 3.97 10.98 13.91
N LYS A 165 3.67 10.31 15.03
CA LYS A 165 2.35 9.76 15.37
C LYS A 165 1.78 8.80 14.30
N THR A 166 2.68 8.11 13.58
CA THR A 166 2.34 7.07 12.61
C THR A 166 2.85 5.70 13.08
N GLN A 167 2.81 4.69 12.22
CA GLN A 167 3.12 3.31 12.59
C GLN A 167 4.47 3.18 13.30
N GLY A 168 5.55 3.76 12.77
CA GLY A 168 6.88 3.61 13.37
C GLY A 168 6.93 4.10 14.81
N GLU A 169 6.50 5.34 15.05
CA GLU A 169 6.50 5.92 16.40
C GLU A 169 5.59 5.15 17.37
N VAL A 170 4.34 4.87 16.97
CA VAL A 170 3.35 4.27 17.86
C VAL A 170 3.70 2.83 18.21
N THR A 171 4.18 2.04 17.26
CA THR A 171 4.54 0.63 17.50
C THR A 171 5.81 0.51 18.35
N ILE A 172 6.81 1.36 18.13
CA ILE A 172 8.01 1.43 18.95
C ILE A 172 7.67 1.90 20.37
N ALA A 173 6.88 2.96 20.51
CA ALA A 173 6.46 3.45 21.84
C ALA A 173 5.73 2.38 22.65
N ASN A 174 4.87 1.58 21.98
CA ASN A 174 4.23 0.43 22.61
C ASN A 174 5.24 -0.64 23.07
N ALA A 175 6.22 -0.96 22.22
CA ALA A 175 7.23 -1.97 22.55
C ALA A 175 8.11 -1.50 23.72
N VAL A 176 8.56 -0.24 23.72
CA VAL A 176 9.33 0.37 24.81
C VAL A 176 8.55 0.35 26.12
N LYS A 177 7.28 0.78 26.11
CA LYS A 177 6.41 0.76 27.32
C LYS A 177 6.23 -0.66 27.85
N LYS A 178 6.00 -1.65 26.99
CA LYS A 178 5.83 -3.06 27.40
C LYS A 178 7.11 -3.66 28.00
N ASP A 179 8.28 -3.18 27.58
CA ASP A 179 9.58 -3.62 28.09
C ASP A 179 10.05 -2.80 29.31
N GLY A 180 9.17 -1.96 29.89
CA GLY A 180 9.44 -1.17 31.09
C GLY A 180 10.24 0.12 30.84
N GLY A 181 10.43 0.53 29.58
CA GLY A 181 11.07 1.79 29.22
C GLY A 181 10.10 2.97 29.17
N ASN A 182 10.67 4.18 29.02
CA ASN A 182 9.94 5.44 28.90
C ASN A 182 9.95 5.96 27.47
N ALA A 183 8.89 5.67 26.72
CA ALA A 183 8.74 6.15 25.33
C ALA A 183 8.60 7.68 25.22
N ALA A 184 8.14 8.37 26.28
CA ALA A 184 8.02 9.82 26.29
C ALA A 184 9.40 10.53 26.30
N SER A 185 10.45 9.84 26.73
CA SER A 185 11.82 10.38 26.74
C SER A 185 12.56 10.17 25.41
N ILE A 186 11.96 9.49 24.44
CA ILE A 186 12.59 9.28 23.11
C ILE A 186 12.59 10.61 22.34
N ASN A 187 13.76 10.97 21.84
CA ASN A 187 13.91 12.08 20.90
C ASN A 187 13.55 11.62 19.48
N TRP A 188 12.32 11.84 19.06
CA TRP A 188 11.84 11.44 17.74
C TRP A 188 12.28 12.43 16.66
N VAL A 189 12.93 11.93 15.61
CA VAL A 189 13.29 12.72 14.41
C VAL A 189 12.64 12.13 13.17
N THR A 190 12.35 12.97 12.18
CA THR A 190 11.76 12.53 10.92
C THR A 190 12.81 12.45 9.83
N LEU A 191 12.94 11.27 9.21
CA LEU A 191 13.77 11.00 8.05
C LEU A 191 13.01 10.16 7.03
N GLY A 192 13.34 10.31 5.75
CA GLY A 192 12.88 9.37 4.71
C GLY A 192 13.58 8.01 4.84
N PHE A 193 12.89 6.93 4.47
CA PHE A 193 13.44 5.57 4.57
C PHE A 193 14.83 5.40 3.95
N PRO A 194 15.15 5.94 2.75
CA PRO A 194 16.47 5.79 2.15
C PRO A 194 17.62 6.37 2.98
N GLN A 195 17.34 7.34 3.87
CA GLN A 195 18.35 8.02 4.68
C GLN A 195 18.56 7.38 6.06
N MET A 196 17.64 6.50 6.49
CA MET A 196 17.58 6.00 7.88
C MET A 196 18.77 5.10 8.22
N VAL A 197 19.11 4.18 7.32
CA VAL A 197 20.21 3.22 7.56
C VAL A 197 21.55 3.95 7.66
N ASP A 198 21.80 4.91 6.78
CA ASP A 198 23.01 5.73 6.83
C ASP A 198 23.07 6.63 8.08
N ALA A 199 21.92 7.12 8.54
CA ALA A 199 21.85 7.91 9.77
C ALA A 199 22.20 7.06 11.02
N VAL A 200 21.77 5.80 11.07
CA VAL A 200 22.19 4.85 12.12
C VAL A 200 23.68 4.54 12.01
N LYS A 201 24.16 4.18 10.81
CA LYS A 201 25.55 3.83 10.56
C LYS A 201 26.52 4.95 10.93
N SER A 202 26.13 6.20 10.67
CA SER A 202 26.96 7.39 10.99
C SER A 202 26.79 7.89 12.42
N GLY A 203 25.93 7.28 13.24
CA GLY A 203 25.64 7.70 14.61
C GLY A 203 24.84 9.01 14.71
N LYS A 204 24.23 9.50 13.63
CA LYS A 204 23.34 10.67 13.64
C LYS A 204 22.03 10.40 14.39
N VAL A 205 21.60 9.15 14.41
CA VAL A 205 20.51 8.63 15.23
C VAL A 205 20.91 7.31 15.87
N ASP A 206 20.36 7.01 17.04
CA ASP A 206 20.64 5.77 17.77
C ASP A 206 19.89 4.58 17.16
N ALA A 207 18.71 4.83 16.63
CA ALA A 207 17.84 3.82 16.01
C ALA A 207 16.99 4.42 14.90
N ALA A 208 16.49 3.56 13.99
CA ALA A 208 15.58 3.96 12.93
C ALA A 208 14.51 2.89 12.68
N PHE A 209 13.27 3.32 12.50
CA PHE A 209 12.19 2.47 12.01
C PHE A 209 12.36 2.25 10.51
N VAL A 210 12.52 1.02 10.09
CA VAL A 210 12.66 0.63 8.68
C VAL A 210 11.55 -0.33 8.27
N VAL A 211 11.25 -0.35 6.98
CA VAL A 211 10.27 -1.26 6.35
C VAL A 211 10.92 -1.88 5.11
N SER A 212 10.45 -3.04 4.69
CA SER A 212 10.97 -3.69 3.47
C SER A 212 10.85 -2.77 2.23
N PRO A 213 11.92 -2.59 1.42
CA PRO A 213 13.18 -3.35 1.42
C PRO A 213 14.25 -2.87 2.40
N PHE A 214 14.12 -1.73 3.04
CA PHE A 214 15.14 -1.09 3.91
C PHE A 214 15.52 -1.92 5.15
N THR A 215 14.72 -2.92 5.53
CA THR A 215 15.11 -3.92 6.54
C THR A 215 16.32 -4.74 6.08
N SER A 216 16.39 -5.10 4.79
CA SER A 216 17.55 -5.74 4.18
C SER A 216 18.75 -4.82 4.16
N ASP A 217 18.55 -3.55 3.80
CA ASP A 217 19.63 -2.56 3.74
C ASP A 217 20.30 -2.38 5.10
N CYS A 218 19.52 -2.40 6.20
CA CYS A 218 20.04 -2.34 7.56
C CYS A 218 21.07 -3.46 7.81
N THR A 219 20.72 -4.71 7.50
CA THR A 219 21.60 -5.86 7.73
C THR A 219 22.77 -5.91 6.77
N THR A 220 22.54 -5.56 5.51
CA THR A 220 23.60 -5.48 4.47
C THR A 220 24.63 -4.40 4.80
N ALA A 221 24.20 -3.29 5.42
CA ALA A 221 25.08 -2.22 5.88
C ALA A 221 25.84 -2.57 7.19
N GLY A 222 25.73 -3.82 7.68
CA GLY A 222 26.38 -4.28 8.91
C GLY A 222 25.71 -3.79 10.20
N GLN A 223 24.49 -3.29 10.09
CA GLN A 223 23.66 -2.92 11.23
C GLN A 223 22.81 -4.13 11.69
N LYS A 224 22.15 -4.04 12.84
CA LYS A 224 21.28 -5.11 13.34
C LYS A 224 19.84 -4.65 13.48
N ILE A 225 18.90 -5.56 13.31
CA ILE A 225 17.51 -5.35 13.67
C ILE A 225 17.34 -5.65 15.15
N LEU A 226 16.99 -4.63 15.95
CA LEU A 226 16.69 -4.76 17.39
C LEU A 226 15.45 -5.64 17.62
N GLY A 227 14.45 -5.49 16.77
CA GLY A 227 13.20 -6.24 16.87
C GLY A 227 12.16 -5.75 15.88
N TYR A 228 10.99 -6.35 15.96
CA TYR A 228 9.89 -6.25 15.01
C TYR A 228 8.68 -5.58 15.69
N PRO A 229 8.55 -4.25 15.57
CA PRO A 229 7.57 -3.50 16.38
C PRO A 229 6.13 -3.73 15.91
N GLY A 230 5.91 -4.11 14.66
CA GLY A 230 4.58 -4.43 14.14
C GLY A 230 3.99 -5.64 14.83
N VAL A 231 4.68 -6.80 14.82
CA VAL A 231 4.20 -7.99 15.53
C VAL A 231 4.14 -7.81 17.04
N ALA A 232 4.91 -6.90 17.62
CA ALA A 232 4.79 -6.54 19.03
C ALA A 232 3.51 -5.75 19.35
N PHE A 233 3.02 -4.97 18.39
CA PHE A 233 1.84 -4.11 18.50
C PHE A 233 0.55 -4.83 18.10
N PHE A 234 0.51 -5.40 16.89
CA PHE A 234 -0.67 -6.06 16.34
C PHE A 234 -0.87 -7.45 16.98
N THR A 235 -2.11 -7.81 17.28
CA THR A 235 -2.45 -9.05 18.01
C THR A 235 -3.36 -9.98 17.23
N ASN A 236 -4.38 -9.45 16.60
CA ASN A 236 -5.34 -10.15 15.76
C ASN A 236 -5.83 -9.28 14.59
N GLU A 237 -5.18 -8.16 14.38
CA GLU A 237 -5.36 -7.30 13.22
C GLU A 237 -4.60 -7.90 12.04
N LEU A 238 -5.28 -8.14 10.93
CA LEU A 238 -4.69 -8.76 9.75
C LEU A 238 -4.36 -7.76 8.66
N ALA A 239 -5.22 -6.76 8.44
CA ALA A 239 -4.99 -5.70 7.47
C ALA A 239 -4.32 -4.49 8.14
N ILE A 240 -3.05 -4.27 7.86
CA ILE A 240 -2.23 -3.23 8.47
C ILE A 240 -2.06 -2.03 7.54
N GLY A 241 -1.57 -2.27 6.33
CA GLY A 241 -1.57 -1.30 5.24
C GLY A 241 -2.88 -1.35 4.47
N LEU A 242 -3.40 -0.17 4.15
CA LEU A 242 -4.76 -0.01 3.65
C LEU A 242 -4.79 0.97 2.48
N TRP A 243 -5.68 0.71 1.54
CA TRP A 243 -6.06 1.66 0.51
C TRP A 243 -7.21 2.51 1.00
N VAL A 244 -7.07 3.83 0.84
CA VAL A 244 -8.06 4.81 1.31
C VAL A 244 -8.40 5.82 0.24
N THR A 245 -9.61 6.38 0.36
CA THR A 245 -10.07 7.53 -0.39
C THR A 245 -10.84 8.49 0.55
N THR A 246 -11.26 9.65 0.07
CA THR A 246 -12.14 10.53 0.86
C THR A 246 -13.59 10.02 0.86
N ALA A 247 -14.34 10.34 1.91
CA ALA A 247 -15.76 9.99 1.98
C ALA A 247 -16.57 10.62 0.82
N ASP A 248 -16.21 11.84 0.43
CA ASP A 248 -16.83 12.56 -0.68
C ASP A 248 -16.55 11.86 -2.02
N TYR A 249 -15.29 11.51 -2.29
CA TYR A 249 -14.93 10.79 -3.52
C TYR A 249 -15.64 9.43 -3.59
N ALA A 250 -15.66 8.67 -2.48
CA ALA A 250 -16.32 7.38 -2.43
C ALA A 250 -17.83 7.48 -2.68
N ALA A 251 -18.49 8.53 -2.20
CA ALA A 251 -19.90 8.77 -2.43
C ALA A 251 -20.22 9.16 -3.88
N LYS A 252 -19.37 9.99 -4.49
CA LYS A 252 -19.54 10.47 -5.87
C LYS A 252 -19.11 9.45 -6.94
N ASN A 253 -18.16 8.58 -6.62
CA ASN A 253 -17.54 7.65 -7.58
C ASN A 253 -17.60 6.17 -7.13
N PRO A 254 -18.77 5.63 -6.73
CA PRO A 254 -18.85 4.28 -6.17
C PRO A 254 -18.42 3.19 -7.17
N ALA A 255 -18.64 3.39 -8.47
CA ALA A 255 -18.22 2.45 -9.50
C ALA A 255 -16.69 2.40 -9.64
N THR A 256 -16.02 3.55 -9.57
CA THR A 256 -14.54 3.64 -9.59
C THR A 256 -13.94 2.98 -8.35
N VAL A 257 -14.52 3.21 -7.17
CA VAL A 257 -14.09 2.56 -5.92
C VAL A 257 -14.21 1.05 -6.02
N LEU A 258 -15.35 0.54 -6.52
CA LEU A 258 -15.55 -0.91 -6.70
C LEU A 258 -14.55 -1.52 -7.69
N ALA A 259 -14.28 -0.84 -8.80
CA ALA A 259 -13.32 -1.28 -9.81
C ALA A 259 -11.89 -1.30 -9.24
N PHE A 260 -11.52 -0.31 -8.42
CA PHE A 260 -10.23 -0.28 -7.69
C PHE A 260 -10.13 -1.45 -6.71
N GLN A 261 -11.14 -1.65 -5.85
CA GLN A 261 -11.21 -2.77 -4.91
C GLN A 261 -11.03 -4.11 -5.61
N LYS A 262 -11.75 -4.33 -6.72
CA LYS A 262 -11.67 -5.55 -7.51
C LYS A 262 -10.25 -5.78 -8.06
N SER A 263 -9.60 -4.74 -8.56
CA SER A 263 -8.24 -4.81 -9.11
C SER A 263 -7.22 -5.19 -8.04
N ILE A 264 -7.29 -4.54 -6.88
CA ILE A 264 -6.43 -4.86 -5.72
C ILE A 264 -6.69 -6.28 -5.21
N ALA A 265 -7.96 -6.68 -5.06
CA ALA A 265 -8.31 -8.03 -4.59
C ALA A 265 -7.79 -9.13 -5.53
N GLN A 266 -7.85 -8.91 -6.85
CA GLN A 266 -7.28 -9.84 -7.84
C GLN A 266 -5.76 -9.94 -7.72
N ALA A 267 -5.06 -8.82 -7.54
CA ALA A 267 -3.61 -8.80 -7.38
C ALA A 267 -3.16 -9.44 -6.06
N ASN A 268 -3.86 -9.15 -4.97
CA ASN A 268 -3.62 -9.76 -3.67
C ASN A 268 -3.82 -11.29 -3.73
N ALA A 269 -4.93 -11.75 -4.33
CA ALA A 269 -5.19 -13.17 -4.52
C ALA A 269 -4.14 -13.86 -5.41
N PHE A 270 -3.70 -13.19 -6.49
CA PHE A 270 -2.61 -13.69 -7.33
C PHE A 270 -1.31 -13.86 -6.52
N ALA A 271 -0.92 -12.85 -5.76
CA ALA A 271 0.29 -12.90 -4.93
C ALA A 271 0.25 -14.08 -3.94
N MET A 272 -0.86 -14.24 -3.24
CA MET A 272 -1.03 -15.26 -2.19
C MET A 272 -1.24 -16.68 -2.73
N ALA A 273 -1.45 -16.88 -4.03
CA ALA A 273 -1.70 -18.19 -4.62
C ALA A 273 -0.43 -19.09 -4.67
N SER A 274 0.77 -18.51 -4.74
CA SER A 274 2.03 -19.29 -4.75
C SER A 274 3.25 -18.40 -4.47
N LYS A 275 4.33 -19.02 -3.99
CA LYS A 275 5.64 -18.35 -3.83
C LYS A 275 6.16 -17.76 -5.16
N ALA A 276 5.91 -18.42 -6.28
CA ALA A 276 6.32 -17.93 -7.60
C ALA A 276 5.55 -16.63 -7.99
N ASN A 277 4.27 -16.56 -7.66
CA ASN A 277 3.47 -15.36 -7.87
C ASN A 277 3.88 -14.24 -6.93
N MET A 278 4.10 -14.54 -5.64
CA MET A 278 4.61 -13.57 -4.68
C MET A 278 5.92 -12.96 -5.15
N ARG A 279 6.86 -13.79 -5.65
CA ARG A 279 8.11 -13.31 -6.23
C ARG A 279 7.88 -12.29 -7.38
N LYS A 280 6.90 -12.53 -8.26
CA LYS A 280 6.56 -11.58 -9.34
C LYS A 280 6.05 -10.25 -8.78
N VAL A 281 5.24 -10.31 -7.74
CA VAL A 281 4.68 -9.13 -7.08
C VAL A 281 5.76 -8.33 -6.35
N ILE A 282 6.68 -8.99 -5.65
CA ILE A 282 7.83 -8.33 -5.02
C ILE A 282 8.73 -7.68 -6.08
N LEU A 283 9.00 -8.36 -7.18
CA LEU A 283 9.79 -7.78 -8.28
C LEU A 283 9.08 -6.59 -8.94
N ALA A 284 7.75 -6.56 -8.99
CA ALA A 284 7.03 -5.39 -9.49
C ALA A 284 7.25 -4.16 -8.59
N SER A 285 7.40 -4.32 -7.26
CA SER A 285 7.63 -3.20 -6.34
C SER A 285 8.94 -2.45 -6.61
N THR A 286 9.94 -3.09 -7.23
CA THR A 286 11.24 -2.45 -7.53
C THR A 286 11.10 -1.23 -8.45
N LYS A 287 10.05 -1.18 -9.29
CA LYS A 287 9.73 -0.02 -10.12
C LYS A 287 9.34 1.23 -9.31
N LEU A 288 8.86 1.01 -8.09
CA LEU A 288 8.44 2.08 -7.17
C LEU A 288 9.54 2.41 -6.18
N THR A 289 10.18 1.38 -5.60
CA THR A 289 11.18 1.53 -4.54
C THR A 289 12.56 1.94 -5.07
N GLY A 290 12.84 1.66 -6.34
CA GLY A 290 14.19 1.81 -6.91
C GLY A 290 15.20 0.77 -6.42
N SER A 291 14.76 -0.21 -5.59
CA SER A 291 15.62 -1.29 -5.11
C SER A 291 15.99 -2.26 -6.23
N THR A 292 17.12 -2.93 -6.09
CA THR A 292 17.47 -4.05 -6.96
C THR A 292 16.57 -5.25 -6.70
N PRO A 293 16.43 -6.17 -7.68
CA PRO A 293 15.71 -7.42 -7.46
C PRO A 293 16.23 -8.24 -6.27
N ALA A 294 17.53 -8.20 -6.02
CA ALA A 294 18.15 -8.92 -4.90
C ALA A 294 17.73 -8.35 -3.55
N GLU A 295 17.79 -7.04 -3.37
CA GLU A 295 17.36 -6.33 -2.15
C GLU A 295 15.87 -6.55 -1.88
N ALA A 296 15.03 -6.39 -2.90
CA ALA A 296 13.58 -6.58 -2.75
C ALA A 296 13.22 -8.02 -2.32
N LEU A 297 13.94 -9.02 -2.82
CA LEU A 297 13.69 -10.44 -2.53
C LEU A 297 14.36 -10.93 -1.24
N ALA A 298 15.39 -10.22 -0.75
CA ALA A 298 16.04 -10.53 0.53
C ALA A 298 15.19 -10.08 1.74
N ALA A 299 14.34 -9.07 1.53
CA ALA A 299 13.43 -8.58 2.56
C ALA A 299 12.24 -9.53 2.78
N ASN A 300 11.58 -9.40 3.94
CA ASN A 300 10.40 -10.19 4.23
C ASN A 300 9.30 -9.93 3.19
N SER A 301 8.68 -11.03 2.75
CA SER A 301 7.56 -10.97 1.82
C SER A 301 6.32 -10.39 2.50
N PRO A 302 5.64 -9.42 1.89
CA PRO A 302 4.37 -8.94 2.41
C PRO A 302 3.31 -10.05 2.38
N VAL A 303 2.38 -10.00 3.33
CA VAL A 303 1.16 -10.81 3.32
C VAL A 303 0.02 -9.91 2.86
N TYR A 304 -0.81 -10.40 1.96
CA TYR A 304 -1.95 -9.64 1.42
C TYR A 304 -3.27 -10.21 1.95
N PRO A 305 -3.89 -9.58 2.96
CA PRO A 305 -5.18 -9.99 3.49
C PRO A 305 -6.29 -9.86 2.44
N LYS A 306 -7.36 -10.66 2.59
CA LYS A 306 -8.50 -10.62 1.66
C LYS A 306 -9.46 -9.48 1.96
N THR A 307 -9.60 -9.11 3.23
CA THR A 307 -10.61 -8.15 3.72
C THR A 307 -10.02 -7.23 4.78
N VAL A 308 -10.70 -6.10 4.99
CA VAL A 308 -10.51 -5.24 6.14
C VAL A 308 -11.72 -5.38 7.04
N THR A 309 -11.51 -5.56 8.33
CA THR A 309 -12.54 -5.69 9.35
C THR A 309 -12.51 -4.53 10.33
N LYS A 310 -13.56 -4.39 11.17
CA LYS A 310 -13.56 -3.38 12.23
C LYS A 310 -12.39 -3.58 13.21
N ILE A 311 -11.96 -4.81 13.45
CA ILE A 311 -10.85 -5.13 14.37
C ILE A 311 -9.54 -4.50 13.88
N ASP A 312 -9.28 -4.49 12.57
CA ASP A 312 -8.05 -3.95 11.97
C ASP A 312 -7.88 -2.43 12.21
N LEU A 313 -8.96 -1.75 12.55
CA LEU A 313 -8.96 -0.32 12.86
C LEU A 313 -9.24 -0.04 14.35
N GLN A 314 -10.20 -0.75 14.95
CA GLN A 314 -10.64 -0.48 16.33
C GLN A 314 -9.56 -0.80 17.36
N ASN A 315 -8.87 -1.94 17.20
CA ASN A 315 -7.82 -2.30 18.14
C ASN A 315 -6.63 -1.36 18.10
N PRO A 316 -6.06 -0.99 16.91
CA PRO A 316 -5.06 0.07 16.85
C PRO A 316 -5.53 1.39 17.47
N ALA A 317 -6.77 1.82 17.22
CA ALA A 317 -7.32 3.04 17.82
C ALA A 317 -7.37 2.97 19.36
N SER A 318 -7.78 1.82 19.91
CA SER A 318 -7.81 1.60 21.37
C SER A 318 -6.40 1.61 21.97
N LYS A 319 -5.42 1.00 21.30
CA LYS A 319 -4.01 1.04 21.71
C LYS A 319 -3.42 2.45 21.61
N MET A 320 -3.75 3.21 20.55
CA MET A 320 -3.34 4.61 20.40
C MET A 320 -3.89 5.47 21.54
N LEU A 321 -5.14 5.25 21.96
CA LEU A 321 -5.73 5.93 23.11
C LEU A 321 -4.95 5.60 24.41
N ALA A 322 -4.68 4.32 24.67
CA ALA A 322 -3.93 3.86 25.84
C ALA A 322 -2.47 4.36 25.90
N LEU A 323 -1.92 4.73 24.75
CA LEU A 323 -0.58 5.31 24.61
C LEU A 323 -0.60 6.85 24.58
N GLY A 324 -1.77 7.51 24.63
CA GLY A 324 -1.90 8.96 24.61
C GLY A 324 -1.81 9.61 23.22
N TYR A 325 -1.88 8.83 22.15
CA TYR A 325 -1.92 9.36 20.77
C TYR A 325 -3.31 9.82 20.34
N LEU A 326 -4.35 9.35 21.03
CA LEU A 326 -5.73 9.86 20.92
C LEU A 326 -6.14 10.42 22.26
N THR A 327 -6.98 11.47 22.25
CA THR A 327 -7.47 12.16 23.46
C THR A 327 -8.81 11.62 23.94
N LYS A 328 -9.53 10.88 23.09
CA LYS A 328 -10.84 10.29 23.38
C LYS A 328 -11.03 8.97 22.64
N PRO A 329 -11.90 8.08 23.13
CA PRO A 329 -12.26 6.87 22.40
C PRO A 329 -12.79 7.19 21.00
N LEU A 330 -12.46 6.32 20.03
CA LEU A 330 -12.87 6.45 18.65
C LEU A 330 -13.67 5.21 18.23
N ASP A 331 -14.87 5.41 17.67
CA ASP A 331 -15.52 4.36 16.87
C ASP A 331 -15.03 4.44 15.43
N THR A 332 -14.40 3.37 15.00
CA THR A 332 -13.79 3.29 13.66
C THR A 332 -14.76 2.80 12.58
N ALA A 333 -16.02 2.48 12.93
CA ALA A 333 -17.01 2.01 11.95
C ALA A 333 -17.21 3.01 10.80
N GLY A 334 -17.12 4.32 11.10
CA GLY A 334 -17.22 5.39 10.11
C GLY A 334 -16.09 5.40 9.07
N LEU A 335 -14.94 4.78 9.37
CA LEU A 335 -13.81 4.65 8.44
C LEU A 335 -14.02 3.57 7.39
N LEU A 336 -14.80 2.53 7.66
CA LEU A 336 -15.00 1.43 6.72
C LEU A 336 -15.94 1.86 5.58
N TYR A 337 -15.58 1.46 4.36
CA TYR A 337 -16.46 1.60 3.21
C TYR A 337 -17.42 0.40 3.14
N THR A 338 -18.68 0.62 3.48
CA THR A 338 -19.68 -0.44 3.72
C THR A 338 -20.16 -1.18 2.46
N GLN A 339 -19.89 -0.65 1.26
CA GLN A 339 -20.19 -1.36 0.02
C GLN A 339 -19.19 -2.48 -0.31
N TYR A 340 -18.11 -2.61 0.46
CA TYR A 340 -17.20 -3.75 0.39
C TYR A 340 -17.84 -4.97 1.05
N ARG A 341 -18.79 -5.59 0.37
CA ARG A 341 -19.20 -6.96 0.66
C ARG A 341 -18.33 -7.87 -0.20
N GLY A 342 -17.22 -8.35 0.36
CA GLY A 342 -16.50 -9.47 -0.22
C GLY A 342 -17.45 -10.65 -0.39
N ARG A 343 -17.91 -10.89 -1.62
CA ARG A 343 -18.56 -12.13 -2.05
C ARG A 343 -17.49 -13.06 -2.58
#